data_d10753da921fbf3d75143b4ccc5cdbaf
#
_entry.id   d10753da921fbf3d75143b4ccc5cdbaf
#
_cell.length_a   1.000
_cell.length_b   1.000
_cell.length_c   1.000
_cell.angle_alpha   90.00
_cell.angle_beta   90.00
_cell.angle_gamma   90.00
#
_symmetry.space_group_name_H-M   'P 1'
#
loop_
_entity.id
_entity.type
_entity.pdbx_description
1 polymer ?
#
loop_
_entity_poly.entity_id
_entity_poly.type
_entity_poly.pdbx_seq_one_letter_code
_entity_poly.pdbx_strand_id
1 'polypeptide(L)'
;MHRFNSLTLTQKLVSALAVFGLLPAIFIAWTTYQTASQAMTDDVGKAFTQSAVALNDTIDRNLFERYGDVQAFGVNDAIFDRASWYKPGAAANDVARIANTYVALYGIYTLSVVVDLEGRVIAVNDRDAAGKDIDTAWMYEQRYSDTAWFKDALAGRFLTQQGSALTGTAVSDVFDDPDTKRAYGGSGRVIAFTAPVRDAQGKVIAVWHNRATFTLVEDMVKAAQSLLASNGFTGARVTLVNRDGTPIADY
;
A
#
# COMPACT_ATOMS: atom_id res chain seq x y z
N MET A 1 67.55 16.33 -18.77
CA MET A 1 68.50 16.10 -17.63
C MET A 1 69.35 17.31 -17.26
N HIS A 2 69.57 18.34 -18.09
CA HIS A 2 70.52 19.44 -17.82
C HIS A 2 70.07 20.53 -16.80
N ARG A 3 68.78 20.66 -16.45
CA ARG A 3 68.31 21.68 -15.51
C ARG A 3 68.44 21.32 -14.01
N PHE A 4 68.63 20.05 -13.67
CA PHE A 4 68.74 19.62 -12.27
C PHE A 4 70.15 19.88 -11.68
N ASN A 5 71.16 19.97 -12.52
CA ASN A 5 72.57 20.19 -12.08
C ASN A 5 72.85 21.67 -11.73
N SER A 6 72.04 22.62 -12.10
CA SER A 6 72.18 24.06 -11.81
C SER A 6 71.51 24.49 -10.51
N LEU A 7 70.79 23.63 -9.81
CA LEU A 7 70.09 23.93 -8.56
C LEU A 7 71.08 23.95 -7.37
N THR A 8 70.87 24.88 -6.45
CA THR A 8 71.59 24.90 -5.17
C THR A 8 71.22 23.67 -4.31
N LEU A 9 72.03 23.32 -3.34
CA LEU A 9 71.81 22.22 -2.43
C LEU A 9 70.46 22.33 -1.73
N THR A 10 70.08 23.53 -1.30
CA THR A 10 68.77 23.81 -0.68
C THR A 10 67.62 23.54 -1.63
N GLN A 11 67.74 23.95 -2.88
CA GLN A 11 66.69 23.70 -3.90
C GLN A 11 66.56 22.22 -4.22
N LYS A 12 67.65 21.45 -4.24
CA LYS A 12 67.63 19.99 -4.42
C LYS A 12 66.95 19.30 -3.25
N LEU A 13 67.26 19.70 -2.02
CA LEU A 13 66.63 19.19 -0.81
C LEU A 13 65.12 19.48 -0.75
N VAL A 14 64.70 20.73 -1.04
CA VAL A 14 63.30 21.11 -1.08
C VAL A 14 62.53 20.34 -2.17
N SER A 15 63.13 20.20 -3.36
CA SER A 15 62.53 19.42 -4.44
C SER A 15 62.39 17.92 -4.09
N ALA A 16 63.41 17.35 -3.43
CA ALA A 16 63.34 15.96 -2.97
C ALA A 16 62.25 15.78 -1.90
N LEU A 17 62.14 16.70 -0.94
CA LEU A 17 61.10 16.69 0.09
C LEU A 17 59.72 16.83 -0.53
N ALA A 18 59.55 17.70 -1.52
CA ALA A 18 58.28 17.87 -2.25
C ALA A 18 57.88 16.61 -3.03
N VAL A 19 58.84 16.01 -3.72
CA VAL A 19 58.54 14.79 -4.53
C VAL A 19 58.31 13.57 -3.66
N PHE A 20 59.16 13.32 -2.68
CA PHE A 20 59.09 12.12 -1.86
C PHE A 20 58.19 12.23 -0.62
N GLY A 21 57.84 13.44 -0.20
CA GLY A 21 56.92 13.68 0.91
C GLY A 21 55.53 14.06 0.45
N LEU A 22 55.39 15.13 -0.34
CA LEU A 22 54.07 15.64 -0.71
C LEU A 22 53.33 14.75 -1.73
N LEU A 23 54.00 14.22 -2.75
CA LEU A 23 53.32 13.40 -3.76
C LEU A 23 52.73 12.14 -3.19
N PRO A 24 53.44 11.33 -2.35
CA PRO A 24 52.83 10.19 -1.70
C PRO A 24 51.68 10.59 -0.75
N ALA A 25 51.82 11.70 -0.01
CA ALA A 25 50.76 12.17 0.88
C ALA A 25 49.51 12.57 0.11
N ILE A 26 49.62 13.27 -1.01
CA ILE A 26 48.50 13.62 -1.90
C ILE A 26 47.89 12.35 -2.49
N PHE A 27 48.70 11.41 -2.92
CA PHE A 27 48.20 10.12 -3.46
C PHE A 27 47.41 9.33 -2.42
N ILE A 28 47.93 9.20 -1.20
CA ILE A 28 47.24 8.54 -0.09
C ILE A 28 45.92 9.26 0.24
N ALA A 29 45.96 10.59 0.36
CA ALA A 29 44.77 11.39 0.63
C ALA A 29 43.69 11.18 -0.45
N TRP A 30 44.09 11.18 -1.73
CA TRP A 30 43.18 10.96 -2.86
C TRP A 30 42.59 9.55 -2.87
N THR A 31 43.40 8.51 -2.68
CA THR A 31 42.92 7.12 -2.62
C THR A 31 42.00 6.91 -1.43
N THR A 32 42.36 7.44 -0.25
CA THR A 32 41.51 7.38 0.95
C THR A 32 40.17 8.05 0.72
N TYR A 33 40.16 9.24 0.12
CA TYR A 33 38.95 9.98 -0.22
C TYR A 33 38.04 9.19 -1.18
N GLN A 34 38.64 8.61 -2.24
CA GLN A 34 37.89 7.80 -3.21
C GLN A 34 37.28 6.56 -2.55
N THR A 35 38.06 5.83 -1.75
CA THR A 35 37.58 4.65 -1.05
C THR A 35 36.47 5.00 -0.03
N ALA A 36 36.64 6.06 0.73
CA ALA A 36 35.65 6.52 1.70
C ALA A 36 34.36 6.99 1.01
N SER A 37 34.48 7.71 -0.11
CA SER A 37 33.33 8.18 -0.89
C SER A 37 32.53 7.01 -1.49
N GLN A 38 33.23 6.00 -2.02
CA GLN A 38 32.58 4.78 -2.52
C GLN A 38 31.88 4.01 -1.41
N ALA A 39 32.56 3.79 -0.27
CA ALA A 39 31.96 3.10 0.87
C ALA A 39 30.70 3.81 1.39
N MET A 40 30.75 5.16 1.50
CA MET A 40 29.56 5.93 1.87
C MET A 40 28.42 5.78 0.87
N THR A 41 28.71 5.83 -0.42
CA THR A 41 27.67 5.67 -1.47
C THR A 41 27.04 4.28 -1.40
N ASP A 42 27.84 3.25 -1.23
CA ASP A 42 27.36 1.87 -1.11
C ASP A 42 26.52 1.68 0.15
N ASP A 43 26.92 2.26 1.28
CA ASP A 43 26.20 2.13 2.55
C ASP A 43 24.86 2.89 2.50
N VAL A 44 24.82 4.09 1.90
CA VAL A 44 23.57 4.81 1.64
C VAL A 44 22.65 4.02 0.72
N GLY A 45 23.19 3.45 -0.37
CA GLY A 45 22.43 2.62 -1.29
C GLY A 45 21.80 1.39 -0.61
N LYS A 46 22.57 0.71 0.26
CA LYS A 46 22.07 -0.40 1.07
C LYS A 46 20.97 0.03 2.02
N ALA A 47 21.14 1.15 2.72
CA ALA A 47 20.16 1.68 3.66
C ALA A 47 18.82 1.99 2.96
N PHE A 48 18.86 2.61 1.78
CA PHE A 48 17.65 2.88 0.99
C PHE A 48 16.98 1.60 0.48
N THR A 49 17.77 0.64 0.00
CA THR A 49 17.25 -0.66 -0.43
C THR A 49 16.56 -1.39 0.72
N GLN A 50 17.18 -1.43 1.89
CA GLN A 50 16.60 -2.04 3.08
C GLN A 50 15.30 -1.33 3.52
N SER A 51 15.28 0.00 3.48
CA SER A 51 14.06 0.77 3.79
C SER A 51 12.93 0.49 2.81
N ALA A 52 13.24 0.40 1.51
CA ALA A 52 12.25 0.08 0.49
C ALA A 52 11.69 -1.34 0.65
N VAL A 53 12.55 -2.33 0.94
CA VAL A 53 12.12 -3.72 1.21
C VAL A 53 11.23 -3.76 2.46
N ALA A 54 11.65 -3.13 3.56
CA ALA A 54 10.88 -3.11 4.80
C ALA A 54 9.50 -2.43 4.63
N LEU A 55 9.43 -1.35 3.83
CA LEU A 55 8.17 -0.69 3.49
C LEU A 55 7.26 -1.61 2.69
N ASN A 56 7.79 -2.25 1.64
CA ASN A 56 7.03 -3.20 0.82
C ASN A 56 6.49 -4.36 1.66
N ASP A 57 7.32 -4.95 2.53
CA ASP A 57 6.89 -6.03 3.43
C ASP A 57 5.78 -5.57 4.39
N THR A 58 5.84 -4.31 4.84
CA THR A 58 4.80 -3.73 5.72
C THR A 58 3.49 -3.53 4.97
N ILE A 59 3.54 -2.98 3.75
CA ILE A 59 2.37 -2.80 2.88
C ILE A 59 1.77 -4.17 2.55
N ASP A 60 2.58 -5.11 2.10
CA ASP A 60 2.16 -6.47 1.69
C ASP A 60 1.43 -7.20 2.82
N ARG A 61 1.99 -7.14 4.05
CA ARG A 61 1.39 -7.75 5.24
C ARG A 61 0.04 -7.12 5.57
N ASN A 62 -0.04 -5.79 5.52
CA ASN A 62 -1.30 -5.09 5.76
C ASN A 62 -2.37 -5.42 4.72
N LEU A 63 -2.01 -5.43 3.43
CA LEU A 63 -2.94 -5.78 2.37
C LEU A 63 -3.36 -7.26 2.42
N PHE A 64 -2.45 -8.14 2.86
CA PHE A 64 -2.74 -9.56 3.04
C PHE A 64 -3.79 -9.82 4.15
N GLU A 65 -3.76 -9.05 5.23
CA GLU A 65 -4.83 -9.10 6.23
C GLU A 65 -6.18 -8.73 5.62
N ARG A 66 -6.23 -7.66 4.82
CA ARG A 66 -7.47 -7.23 4.12
C ARG A 66 -7.97 -8.25 3.12
N TYR A 67 -7.04 -9.01 2.51
CA TYR A 67 -7.36 -10.14 1.65
C TYR A 67 -8.15 -11.22 2.39
N GLY A 68 -7.79 -11.52 3.63
CA GLY A 68 -8.47 -12.48 4.49
C GLY A 68 -9.78 -11.94 5.08
N ASP A 69 -9.82 -10.67 5.47
CA ASP A 69 -10.98 -10.05 6.12
C ASP A 69 -12.28 -10.21 5.31
N VAL A 70 -12.23 -9.92 4.01
CA VAL A 70 -13.42 -9.98 3.16
C VAL A 70 -14.00 -11.40 3.06
N GLN A 71 -13.16 -12.42 3.15
CA GLN A 71 -13.60 -13.82 3.20
C GLN A 71 -14.23 -14.15 4.57
N ALA A 72 -13.56 -13.69 5.66
CA ALA A 72 -14.05 -13.88 7.02
C ALA A 72 -15.40 -13.19 7.25
N PHE A 73 -15.61 -12.00 6.68
CA PHE A 73 -16.88 -11.30 6.76
C PHE A 73 -18.02 -12.11 6.13
N GLY A 74 -17.75 -12.80 5.03
CA GLY A 74 -18.71 -13.61 4.30
C GLY A 74 -19.19 -14.88 5.02
N VAL A 75 -18.54 -15.29 6.12
CA VAL A 75 -18.99 -16.45 6.93
C VAL A 75 -19.91 -16.05 8.10
N ASN A 76 -20.26 -14.76 8.23
CA ASN A 76 -21.14 -14.29 9.29
C ASN A 76 -22.58 -14.78 9.06
N ASP A 77 -23.20 -15.35 10.11
CA ASP A 77 -24.54 -15.94 10.05
C ASP A 77 -25.62 -14.95 9.59
N ALA A 78 -25.47 -13.67 9.87
CA ALA A 78 -26.41 -12.63 9.46
C ALA A 78 -26.68 -12.63 7.94
N ILE A 79 -25.69 -13.05 7.11
CA ILE A 79 -25.86 -13.05 5.66
C ILE A 79 -26.81 -14.15 5.17
N PHE A 80 -27.04 -15.18 5.98
CA PHE A 80 -27.95 -16.30 5.64
C PHE A 80 -29.40 -15.98 5.96
N ASP A 81 -29.68 -14.97 6.81
CA ASP A 81 -31.03 -14.46 7.03
C ASP A 81 -31.48 -13.53 5.91
N ARG A 82 -32.08 -14.13 4.87
CA ARG A 82 -32.57 -13.40 3.70
C ARG A 82 -33.75 -12.46 3.99
N ALA A 83 -34.37 -12.57 5.15
CA ALA A 83 -35.52 -11.73 5.51
C ALA A 83 -35.11 -10.25 5.68
N SER A 84 -33.85 -9.99 6.01
CA SER A 84 -33.29 -8.64 6.14
C SER A 84 -32.73 -8.06 4.83
N TRP A 85 -32.52 -8.88 3.78
CA TRP A 85 -31.91 -8.45 2.52
C TRP A 85 -32.66 -7.31 1.85
N TYR A 86 -31.94 -6.46 1.12
CA TYR A 86 -32.44 -5.33 0.32
C TYR A 86 -33.14 -4.21 1.10
N LYS A 87 -33.12 -4.28 2.43
CA LYS A 87 -33.68 -3.21 3.27
C LYS A 87 -32.60 -2.18 3.56
N PRO A 88 -32.81 -0.88 3.20
CA PRO A 88 -31.85 0.15 3.53
C PRO A 88 -31.71 0.36 5.04
N GLY A 89 -30.47 0.51 5.49
CA GLY A 89 -30.12 0.89 6.84
C GLY A 89 -30.03 -0.25 7.85
N ALA A 90 -29.10 -0.11 8.78
CA ALA A 90 -28.78 -1.12 9.79
C ALA A 90 -29.94 -1.45 10.77
N ALA A 91 -30.90 -0.57 10.91
CA ALA A 91 -32.08 -0.79 11.74
C ALA A 91 -33.00 -1.91 11.19
N ALA A 92 -33.02 -2.13 9.89
CA ALA A 92 -33.87 -3.09 9.20
C ALA A 92 -33.08 -4.22 8.50
N ASN A 93 -31.75 -4.15 8.51
CA ASN A 93 -30.87 -5.05 7.79
C ASN A 93 -29.71 -5.51 8.67
N ASP A 94 -29.75 -6.77 9.09
CA ASP A 94 -28.73 -7.33 9.97
C ASP A 94 -27.35 -7.39 9.32
N VAL A 95 -27.27 -7.59 8.00
CA VAL A 95 -26.01 -7.58 7.26
C VAL A 95 -25.41 -6.17 7.25
N ALA A 96 -26.23 -5.12 7.08
CA ALA A 96 -25.77 -3.73 7.17
C ALA A 96 -25.27 -3.40 8.58
N ARG A 97 -25.96 -3.90 9.62
CA ARG A 97 -25.52 -3.74 11.01
C ARG A 97 -24.15 -4.39 11.28
N ILE A 98 -23.92 -5.58 10.73
CA ILE A 98 -22.62 -6.27 10.80
C ILE A 98 -21.56 -5.52 9.99
N ALA A 99 -21.90 -5.02 8.80
CA ALA A 99 -20.99 -4.18 8.00
C ALA A 99 -20.55 -2.93 8.77
N ASN A 100 -21.47 -2.24 9.47
CA ASN A 100 -21.13 -1.12 10.38
C ASN A 100 -20.15 -1.55 11.48
N THR A 101 -20.38 -2.72 12.07
CA THR A 101 -19.50 -3.26 13.11
C THR A 101 -18.09 -3.48 12.58
N TYR A 102 -17.95 -4.06 11.39
CA TYR A 102 -16.64 -4.29 10.78
C TYR A 102 -15.97 -2.98 10.39
N VAL A 103 -16.69 -2.04 9.79
CA VAL A 103 -16.17 -0.71 9.47
C VAL A 103 -15.63 -0.01 10.73
N ALA A 104 -16.37 -0.06 11.84
CA ALA A 104 -15.95 0.54 13.11
C ALA A 104 -14.73 -0.18 13.74
N LEU A 105 -14.71 -1.52 13.72
CA LEU A 105 -13.64 -2.30 14.34
C LEU A 105 -12.31 -2.17 13.59
N TYR A 106 -12.35 -2.16 12.27
CA TYR A 106 -11.14 -2.11 11.46
C TYR A 106 -10.65 -0.67 11.18
N GLY A 107 -11.54 0.31 11.17
CA GLY A 107 -11.22 1.74 11.04
C GLY A 107 -10.70 2.17 9.67
N ILE A 108 -10.49 1.24 8.74
CA ILE A 108 -9.88 1.47 7.42
C ILE A 108 -10.86 1.32 6.27
N TYR A 109 -11.98 0.63 6.50
CA TYR A 109 -12.98 0.46 5.47
C TYR A 109 -13.90 1.68 5.38
N THR A 110 -14.13 2.14 4.15
CA THR A 110 -15.10 3.19 3.84
C THR A 110 -16.47 2.58 3.54
N LEU A 111 -16.54 1.78 2.47
CA LEU A 111 -17.75 1.07 2.09
C LEU A 111 -17.52 -0.44 2.13
N SER A 112 -18.41 -1.12 2.84
CA SER A 112 -18.51 -2.58 2.89
C SER A 112 -19.86 -2.96 2.30
N VAL A 113 -19.85 -3.47 1.07
CA VAL A 113 -21.04 -3.70 0.25
C VAL A 113 -21.22 -5.19 0.01
N VAL A 114 -22.42 -5.67 0.19
CA VAL A 114 -22.80 -7.05 -0.15
C VAL A 114 -23.83 -7.01 -1.26
N VAL A 115 -23.62 -7.79 -2.31
CA VAL A 115 -24.54 -7.88 -3.45
C VAL A 115 -24.95 -9.33 -3.71
N ASP A 116 -26.14 -9.53 -4.26
CA ASP A 116 -26.60 -10.84 -4.73
C ASP A 116 -25.97 -11.23 -6.08
N LEU A 117 -26.35 -12.38 -6.61
CA LEU A 117 -25.80 -12.90 -7.88
C LEU A 117 -26.27 -12.13 -9.12
N GLU A 118 -27.25 -11.25 -8.99
CA GLU A 118 -27.72 -10.31 -9.99
C GLU A 118 -27.12 -8.90 -9.82
N GLY A 119 -26.21 -8.73 -8.83
CA GLY A 119 -25.54 -7.46 -8.54
C GLY A 119 -26.40 -6.44 -7.80
N ARG A 120 -27.56 -6.83 -7.23
CA ARG A 120 -28.40 -5.96 -6.39
C ARG A 120 -27.79 -5.88 -4.99
N VAL A 121 -27.83 -4.71 -4.38
CA VAL A 121 -27.28 -4.50 -3.05
C VAL A 121 -28.15 -5.19 -2.00
N ILE A 122 -27.59 -6.20 -1.35
CA ILE A 122 -28.17 -6.87 -0.18
C ILE A 122 -28.07 -5.95 1.03
N ALA A 123 -26.87 -5.39 1.23
CA ALA A 123 -26.53 -4.54 2.36
C ALA A 123 -25.30 -3.67 2.05
N VAL A 124 -25.23 -2.53 2.71
CA VAL A 124 -24.07 -1.66 2.79
C VAL A 124 -24.07 -0.98 4.16
N ASN A 125 -22.89 -0.66 4.69
CA ASN A 125 -22.78 0.11 5.92
C ASN A 125 -23.42 1.50 5.74
N ASP A 126 -24.13 1.98 6.75
CA ASP A 126 -24.72 3.32 6.83
C ASP A 126 -24.05 4.19 7.91
N ARG A 127 -22.91 3.72 8.46
CA ARG A 127 -22.06 4.44 9.39
C ARG A 127 -20.60 4.34 8.97
N ASP A 128 -19.86 5.43 9.25
CA ASP A 128 -18.42 5.45 9.09
C ASP A 128 -17.70 4.75 10.28
N ALA A 129 -16.37 4.72 10.22
CA ALA A 129 -15.54 4.11 11.26
C ALA A 129 -15.66 4.81 12.63
N ALA A 130 -16.05 6.08 12.66
CA ALA A 130 -16.31 6.83 13.92
C ALA A 130 -17.76 6.67 14.41
N GLY A 131 -18.60 5.90 13.70
CA GLY A 131 -20.00 5.69 14.03
C GLY A 131 -20.94 6.82 13.57
N LYS A 132 -20.46 7.77 12.75
CA LYS A 132 -21.26 8.82 12.16
C LYS A 132 -22.10 8.28 11.01
N ASP A 133 -23.35 8.70 10.92
CA ASP A 133 -24.25 8.33 9.83
C ASP A 133 -23.72 8.84 8.47
N ILE A 134 -23.77 7.96 7.46
CA ILE A 134 -23.45 8.26 6.07
C ILE A 134 -24.64 7.88 5.19
N ASP A 135 -24.89 8.67 4.15
CA ASP A 135 -25.96 8.37 3.19
C ASP A 135 -25.50 7.34 2.16
N THR A 136 -25.95 6.11 2.34
CA THR A 136 -25.74 4.99 1.40
C THR A 136 -27.04 4.38 0.90
N ALA A 137 -28.20 4.93 1.26
CA ALA A 137 -29.52 4.41 0.88
C ALA A 137 -29.70 4.33 -0.66
N TRP A 138 -29.15 5.29 -1.40
CA TRP A 138 -29.18 5.33 -2.86
C TRP A 138 -28.46 4.13 -3.53
N MET A 139 -27.53 3.46 -2.82
CA MET A 139 -26.82 2.29 -3.36
C MET A 139 -27.74 1.10 -3.57
N TYR A 140 -28.84 1.00 -2.83
CA TYR A 140 -29.83 -0.08 -3.00
C TYR A 140 -30.60 -0.01 -4.34
N GLU A 141 -30.54 1.14 -5.01
CA GLU A 141 -31.10 1.34 -6.36
C GLU A 141 -30.09 1.01 -7.47
N GLN A 142 -28.82 0.77 -7.10
CA GLN A 142 -27.75 0.45 -8.05
C GLN A 142 -27.68 -1.03 -8.37
N ARG A 143 -27.03 -1.34 -9.51
CA ARG A 143 -26.65 -2.70 -9.88
C ARG A 143 -25.16 -2.76 -10.19
N TYR A 144 -24.52 -3.74 -9.63
CA TYR A 144 -23.07 -3.92 -9.74
C TYR A 144 -22.67 -5.12 -10.63
N SER A 145 -23.65 -5.78 -11.30
CA SER A 145 -23.41 -6.93 -12.18
C SER A 145 -22.40 -6.68 -13.31
N ASP A 146 -22.28 -5.42 -13.75
CA ASP A 146 -21.38 -5.05 -14.85
C ASP A 146 -19.98 -4.61 -14.39
N THR A 147 -19.76 -4.46 -13.09
CA THR A 147 -18.45 -4.06 -12.55
C THR A 147 -17.41 -5.17 -12.68
N ALA A 148 -16.15 -4.76 -12.83
CA ALA A 148 -15.04 -5.71 -12.93
C ALA A 148 -14.92 -6.57 -11.67
N TRP A 149 -14.97 -5.96 -10.47
CA TRP A 149 -14.84 -6.67 -9.21
C TRP A 149 -15.90 -7.76 -9.00
N PHE A 150 -17.15 -7.52 -9.42
CA PHE A 150 -18.22 -8.49 -9.34
C PHE A 150 -17.98 -9.67 -10.28
N LYS A 151 -17.64 -9.37 -11.53
CA LYS A 151 -17.32 -10.39 -12.55
C LYS A 151 -16.08 -11.21 -12.17
N ASP A 152 -15.07 -10.58 -11.58
CA ASP A 152 -13.85 -11.25 -11.12
C ASP A 152 -14.12 -12.21 -9.98
N ALA A 153 -14.92 -11.79 -8.98
CA ALA A 153 -15.29 -12.63 -7.86
C ALA A 153 -16.08 -13.87 -8.30
N LEU A 154 -17.07 -13.71 -9.20
CA LEU A 154 -17.87 -14.82 -9.70
C LEU A 154 -17.09 -15.76 -10.63
N ALA A 155 -16.16 -15.22 -11.40
CA ALA A 155 -15.30 -16.00 -12.30
C ALA A 155 -14.11 -16.66 -11.59
N GLY A 156 -13.92 -16.41 -10.28
CA GLY A 156 -12.77 -16.92 -9.52
C GLY A 156 -11.42 -16.31 -9.94
N ARG A 157 -11.44 -15.10 -10.50
CA ARG A 157 -10.20 -14.37 -10.84
C ARG A 157 -9.63 -13.71 -9.59
N PHE A 158 -9.04 -14.52 -8.75
CA PHE A 158 -8.49 -14.10 -7.47
C PHE A 158 -7.01 -13.74 -7.59
N LEU A 159 -6.54 -12.82 -6.74
CA LEU A 159 -5.13 -12.63 -6.54
C LEU A 159 -4.55 -13.87 -5.85
N THR A 160 -3.54 -14.47 -6.46
CA THR A 160 -2.82 -15.62 -5.89
C THR A 160 -1.41 -15.19 -5.55
N GLN A 161 -0.96 -15.48 -4.34
CA GLN A 161 0.43 -15.26 -3.93
C GLN A 161 1.22 -16.55 -4.18
N GLN A 162 2.38 -16.42 -4.81
CA GLN A 162 3.26 -17.57 -5.06
C GLN A 162 3.68 -18.24 -3.75
N GLY A 163 3.47 -19.54 -3.66
CA GLY A 163 3.78 -20.33 -2.45
C GLY A 163 2.70 -20.29 -1.35
N SER A 164 1.58 -19.56 -1.55
CA SER A 164 0.42 -19.56 -0.64
C SER A 164 -0.70 -20.44 -1.16
N ALA A 165 -1.32 -21.24 -0.28
CA ALA A 165 -2.56 -21.95 -0.57
C ALA A 165 -3.79 -21.05 -0.42
N LEU A 166 -3.63 -19.85 0.12
CA LEU A 166 -4.74 -18.92 0.35
C LEU A 166 -5.16 -18.29 -0.97
N THR A 167 -6.43 -18.52 -1.32
CA THR A 167 -7.08 -17.94 -2.50
C THR A 167 -8.52 -17.59 -2.15
N GLY A 168 -9.18 -16.76 -2.94
CA GLY A 168 -10.60 -16.46 -2.77
C GLY A 168 -10.95 -14.98 -2.78
N THR A 169 -9.97 -14.09 -2.91
CA THR A 169 -10.20 -12.64 -2.96
C THR A 169 -9.64 -12.04 -4.26
N ALA A 170 -10.49 -11.32 -4.97
CA ALA A 170 -10.07 -10.41 -6.03
C ALA A 170 -9.66 -9.07 -5.40
N VAL A 171 -8.52 -8.52 -5.80
CA VAL A 171 -7.99 -7.26 -5.29
C VAL A 171 -7.87 -6.28 -6.46
N SER A 172 -8.39 -5.05 -6.29
CA SER A 172 -8.21 -4.00 -7.28
C SER A 172 -6.86 -3.31 -7.12
N ASP A 173 -6.39 -2.64 -8.16
CA ASP A 173 -5.42 -1.56 -7.98
C ASP A 173 -6.09 -0.37 -7.27
N VAL A 174 -5.30 0.62 -6.84
CA VAL A 174 -5.84 1.86 -6.29
C VAL A 174 -6.63 2.63 -7.35
N PHE A 175 -7.80 3.14 -6.98
CA PHE A 175 -8.67 3.92 -7.87
C PHE A 175 -9.50 4.94 -7.10
N ASP A 176 -10.02 5.94 -7.81
CA ASP A 176 -10.96 6.92 -7.28
C ASP A 176 -12.38 6.36 -7.44
N ASP A 177 -12.96 5.88 -6.34
CA ASP A 177 -14.28 5.26 -6.32
C ASP A 177 -15.40 6.32 -6.22
N PRO A 178 -16.30 6.38 -7.22
CA PRO A 178 -17.37 7.38 -7.23
C PRO A 178 -18.38 7.20 -6.09
N ASP A 179 -18.61 5.95 -5.65
CA ASP A 179 -19.54 5.67 -4.55
C ASP A 179 -18.96 6.15 -3.22
N THR A 180 -17.69 5.85 -2.94
CA THR A 180 -16.98 6.36 -1.77
C THR A 180 -16.91 7.88 -1.77
N LYS A 181 -16.61 8.49 -2.93
CA LYS A 181 -16.62 9.95 -3.09
C LYS A 181 -17.98 10.56 -2.80
N ARG A 182 -19.07 9.92 -3.23
CA ARG A 182 -20.44 10.38 -2.96
C ARG A 182 -20.80 10.26 -1.49
N ALA A 183 -20.44 9.16 -0.83
CA ALA A 183 -20.79 8.90 0.57
C ALA A 183 -19.95 9.73 1.56
N TYR A 184 -18.65 9.93 1.27
CA TYR A 184 -17.68 10.53 2.21
C TYR A 184 -17.15 11.90 1.75
N GLY A 185 -17.30 12.25 0.48
CA GLY A 185 -16.60 13.40 -0.12
C GLY A 185 -15.12 13.07 -0.43
N GLY A 186 -14.32 14.11 -0.65
CA GLY A 186 -12.90 13.96 -0.94
C GLY A 186 -12.60 13.34 -2.32
N SER A 187 -11.48 12.64 -2.47
CA SER A 187 -11.10 11.97 -3.71
C SER A 187 -11.86 10.65 -3.93
N GLY A 188 -12.28 10.00 -2.87
CA GLY A 188 -12.82 8.63 -2.94
C GLY A 188 -11.74 7.57 -3.22
N ARG A 189 -10.47 7.86 -2.96
CA ARG A 189 -9.35 7.01 -3.31
C ARG A 189 -9.28 5.78 -2.40
N VAL A 190 -9.41 4.60 -3.00
CA VAL A 190 -9.51 3.31 -2.30
C VAL A 190 -8.72 2.22 -3.00
N ILE A 191 -8.48 1.14 -2.27
CA ILE A 191 -8.15 -0.19 -2.76
C ILE A 191 -9.28 -1.12 -2.34
N ALA A 192 -9.69 -2.06 -3.21
CA ALA A 192 -10.85 -2.88 -2.94
C ALA A 192 -10.51 -4.38 -2.89
N PHE A 193 -11.22 -5.07 -2.00
CA PHE A 193 -11.11 -6.50 -1.78
C PHE A 193 -12.49 -7.14 -1.95
N THR A 194 -12.57 -8.18 -2.77
CA THR A 194 -13.85 -8.79 -3.14
C THR A 194 -13.78 -10.30 -3.02
N ALA A 195 -14.72 -10.90 -2.31
CA ALA A 195 -14.81 -12.34 -2.20
C ALA A 195 -16.24 -12.85 -2.40
N PRO A 196 -16.42 -14.05 -3.00
CA PRO A 196 -17.72 -14.71 -3.03
C PRO A 196 -18.09 -15.20 -1.64
N VAL A 197 -19.33 -14.96 -1.25
CA VAL A 197 -19.94 -15.54 -0.06
C VAL A 197 -20.54 -16.90 -0.42
N ARG A 198 -20.25 -17.92 0.38
CA ARG A 198 -20.70 -19.29 0.12
C ARG A 198 -21.59 -19.81 1.25
N ASP A 199 -22.60 -20.56 0.89
CA ASP A 199 -23.39 -21.31 1.86
C ASP A 199 -22.64 -22.54 2.40
N ALA A 200 -23.28 -23.26 3.34
CA ALA A 200 -22.72 -24.46 3.95
C ALA A 200 -22.44 -25.60 2.95
N GLN A 201 -23.00 -25.55 1.75
CA GLN A 201 -22.77 -26.49 0.66
C GLN A 201 -21.67 -26.01 -0.30
N GLY A 202 -21.05 -24.86 -0.02
CA GLY A 202 -20.00 -24.24 -0.85
C GLY A 202 -20.51 -23.49 -2.08
N LYS A 203 -21.84 -23.39 -2.25
CA LYS A 203 -22.45 -22.65 -3.36
C LYS A 203 -22.34 -21.15 -3.11
N VAL A 204 -21.93 -20.39 -4.13
CA VAL A 204 -21.93 -18.92 -4.06
C VAL A 204 -23.36 -18.41 -3.97
N ILE A 205 -23.63 -17.56 -2.99
CA ILE A 205 -24.96 -16.95 -2.74
C ILE A 205 -24.95 -15.44 -2.81
N ALA A 206 -23.78 -14.80 -2.64
CA ALA A 206 -23.58 -13.37 -2.68
C ALA A 206 -22.11 -13.04 -2.98
N VAL A 207 -21.81 -11.78 -3.14
CA VAL A 207 -20.44 -11.25 -3.24
C VAL A 207 -20.28 -10.14 -2.21
N TRP A 208 -19.23 -10.25 -1.39
CA TRP A 208 -18.83 -9.20 -0.43
C TRP A 208 -17.70 -8.37 -1.00
N HIS A 209 -17.81 -7.07 -0.92
CA HIS A 209 -16.87 -6.11 -1.49
C HIS A 209 -16.53 -5.01 -0.49
N ASN A 210 -15.30 -5.00 -0.01
CA ASN A 210 -14.77 -4.00 0.92
C ASN A 210 -13.91 -2.98 0.17
N ARG A 211 -14.14 -1.71 0.44
CA ARG A 211 -13.32 -0.58 -0.03
C ARG A 211 -12.53 -0.03 1.15
N ALA A 212 -11.23 -0.21 1.13
CA ALA A 212 -10.32 0.33 2.15
C ALA A 212 -9.78 1.68 1.68
N THR A 213 -9.69 2.66 2.59
CA THR A 213 -9.06 3.95 2.27
C THR A 213 -7.59 3.75 1.91
N PHE A 214 -7.15 4.38 0.82
CA PHE A 214 -5.75 4.32 0.42
C PHE A 214 -4.82 5.10 1.37
N THR A 215 -5.37 5.96 2.22
CA THR A 215 -4.63 6.67 3.28
C THR A 215 -3.83 5.72 4.18
N LEU A 216 -4.32 4.49 4.40
CA LEU A 216 -3.56 3.45 5.10
C LEU A 216 -2.16 3.24 4.50
N VAL A 217 -2.07 3.13 3.18
CA VAL A 217 -0.79 2.94 2.47
C VAL A 217 0.01 4.24 2.44
N GLU A 218 -0.66 5.37 2.22
CA GLU A 218 -0.01 6.70 2.24
C GLU A 218 0.68 6.98 3.57
N ASP A 219 0.06 6.62 4.69
CA ASP A 219 0.65 6.81 6.03
C ASP A 219 1.89 5.93 6.25
N MET A 220 1.92 4.72 5.69
CA MET A 220 3.13 3.88 5.71
C MET A 220 4.28 4.50 4.91
N VAL A 221 3.97 5.07 3.72
CA VAL A 221 4.97 5.76 2.89
C VAL A 221 5.50 7.01 3.59
N LYS A 222 4.64 7.81 4.21
CA LYS A 222 5.02 8.97 5.04
C LYS A 222 5.90 8.56 6.22
N ALA A 223 5.54 7.47 6.91
CA ALA A 223 6.32 6.97 8.03
C ALA A 223 7.73 6.54 7.58
N ALA A 224 7.86 5.87 6.44
CA ALA A 224 9.14 5.49 5.86
C ALA A 224 9.99 6.72 5.50
N GLN A 225 9.40 7.74 4.86
CA GLN A 225 10.06 9.01 4.58
C GLN A 225 10.53 9.71 5.86
N SER A 226 9.67 9.79 6.88
CA SER A 226 10.00 10.39 8.17
C SER A 226 11.15 9.66 8.89
N LEU A 227 11.20 8.34 8.79
CA LEU A 227 12.29 7.53 9.33
C LEU A 227 13.62 7.82 8.60
N LEU A 228 13.61 7.92 7.27
CA LEU A 228 14.80 8.31 6.51
C LEU A 228 15.28 9.71 6.91
N ALA A 229 14.36 10.67 7.04
CA ALA A 229 14.70 12.03 7.46
C ALA A 229 15.31 12.07 8.87
N SER A 230 14.77 11.29 9.82
CA SER A 230 15.32 11.19 11.19
C SER A 230 16.71 10.55 11.24
N ASN A 231 17.04 9.70 10.27
CA ASN A 231 18.36 9.10 10.11
C ASN A 231 19.35 10.00 9.34
N GLY A 232 19.00 11.28 9.11
CA GLY A 232 19.86 12.27 8.47
C GLY A 232 19.64 12.44 6.96
N PHE A 233 18.76 11.66 6.34
CA PHE A 233 18.44 11.77 4.91
C PHE A 233 17.27 12.72 4.68
N THR A 234 17.39 13.98 5.12
CA THR A 234 16.31 14.99 5.11
C THR A 234 15.81 15.35 3.71
N GLY A 235 16.59 15.09 2.66
CA GLY A 235 16.18 15.28 1.26
C GLY A 235 15.65 14.01 0.58
N ALA A 236 15.52 12.90 1.32
CA ALA A 236 15.02 11.66 0.75
C ALA A 236 13.53 11.78 0.41
N ARG A 237 13.16 11.26 -0.75
CA ARG A 237 11.77 11.08 -1.17
C ARG A 237 11.45 9.60 -1.26
N VAL A 238 10.22 9.23 -0.89
CA VAL A 238 9.70 7.87 -1.01
C VAL A 238 8.51 7.90 -1.94
N THR A 239 8.66 7.25 -3.09
CA THR A 239 7.61 7.17 -4.11
C THR A 239 7.17 5.72 -4.24
N LEU A 240 5.88 5.45 -4.03
CA LEU A 240 5.25 4.19 -4.33
C LEU A 240 4.66 4.26 -5.75
N VAL A 241 4.99 3.28 -6.57
CA VAL A 241 4.45 3.16 -7.93
C VAL A 241 3.58 1.92 -8.06
N ASN A 242 2.56 1.99 -8.92
CA ASN A 242 1.77 0.83 -9.27
C ASN A 242 2.53 -0.08 -10.26
N ARG A 243 1.88 -1.16 -10.68
CA ARG A 243 2.45 -2.16 -11.60
C ARG A 243 2.90 -1.54 -12.94
N ASP A 244 2.25 -0.47 -13.38
CA ASP A 244 2.56 0.21 -14.65
C ASP A 244 3.64 1.29 -14.48
N GLY A 245 4.21 1.44 -13.28
CA GLY A 245 5.21 2.46 -12.96
C GLY A 245 4.63 3.85 -12.71
N THR A 246 3.30 3.98 -12.58
CA THR A 246 2.66 5.25 -12.25
C THR A 246 2.77 5.53 -10.75
N PRO A 247 3.22 6.72 -10.33
CA PRO A 247 3.23 7.08 -8.91
C PRO A 247 1.82 7.10 -8.31
N ILE A 248 1.66 6.39 -7.19
CA ILE A 248 0.39 6.31 -6.45
C ILE A 248 0.49 6.92 -5.06
N ALA A 249 1.69 7.07 -4.50
CA ALA A 249 1.98 7.89 -3.33
C ALA A 249 3.41 8.46 -3.46
N ASP A 250 3.62 9.70 -3.02
CA ASP A 250 4.91 10.40 -3.15
C ASP A 250 5.07 11.42 -2.00
N TYR A 251 6.09 11.25 -1.17
CA TYR A 251 6.38 12.04 0.02
C TYR A 251 7.87 12.32 0.21
#